data_63f772a9e7d180021798332ed8f15c2e
#
_entry.id   63f772a9e7d180021798332ed8f15c2e
#
_cell.length_a   1.000
_cell.length_b   1.000
_cell.length_c   1.000
_cell.angle_alpha   90.00
_cell.angle_beta   90.00
_cell.angle_gamma   90.00
#
_symmetry.space_group_name_H-M   'P 1'
#
loop_
_entity.id
_entity.type
_entity.pdbx_description
1 polymer ?
#
loop_
_entity_poly.entity_id
_entity_poly.type
_entity_poly.pdbx_seq_one_letter_code
_entity_poly.pdbx_strand_id
1 'polypeptide(L)'
;MNYAIQSETRHYPYLEVSARKRALKHSLIRVEQGLLLFRLGKHEYAVEKGQTLWIPFDCLCGLTFFPDTHITRVDFSLRLNVRLPHNAGFIKSSELALAVLHRLQNCDRHHPAFTHLTQLLMLELTTCDPKLKMSPLTQAITEWQPQAHASVSKEQHVVLLLREALKRSQSGAQTHSIIEELFSGNAEHYHQLCTLVLGRTS
;
A
#
# COMPACT_ATOMS: atom_id res chain seq x y z
N MET A 1 -1.12 24.71 -2.21
CA MET A 1 -1.44 24.99 -0.80
C MET A 1 -1.17 23.75 0.05
N ASN A 2 -0.42 23.89 1.15
CA ASN A 2 -0.16 22.78 2.07
C ASN A 2 -1.26 22.72 3.12
N TYR A 3 -2.20 21.77 2.97
CA TYR A 3 -3.28 21.57 3.93
C TYR A 3 -2.77 20.77 5.13
N ALA A 4 -3.32 21.08 6.31
CA ALA A 4 -2.99 20.37 7.55
C ALA A 4 -3.46 18.91 7.53
N ILE A 5 -4.63 18.64 6.92
CA ILE A 5 -5.15 17.29 6.71
C ILE A 5 -5.62 17.19 5.25
N GLN A 6 -5.33 16.05 4.63
CA GLN A 6 -5.77 15.71 3.26
C GLN A 6 -6.40 14.33 3.27
N SER A 7 -7.52 14.18 2.58
CA SER A 7 -8.13 12.87 2.32
C SER A 7 -8.19 12.64 0.82
N GLU A 8 -7.86 11.43 0.40
CA GLU A 8 -8.00 10.99 -0.99
C GLU A 8 -8.52 9.55 -1.04
N THR A 9 -9.34 9.28 -2.03
CA THR A 9 -9.71 7.92 -2.44
C THR A 9 -9.01 7.65 -3.75
N ARG A 10 -8.27 6.54 -3.83
CA ARG A 10 -7.50 6.23 -5.03
C ARG A 10 -7.69 4.78 -5.45
N HIS A 11 -7.88 4.58 -6.74
CA HIS A 11 -7.85 3.29 -7.41
C HIS A 11 -6.52 3.10 -8.12
N TYR A 12 -5.92 1.94 -7.92
CA TYR A 12 -4.71 1.48 -8.58
C TYR A 12 -5.08 0.35 -9.55
N PRO A 13 -5.38 0.65 -10.82
CA PRO A 13 -5.78 -0.38 -11.76
C PRO A 13 -4.65 -1.35 -12.09
N TYR A 14 -3.41 -0.90 -11.90
CA TYR A 14 -2.20 -1.66 -12.20
C TYR A 14 -1.27 -1.72 -11.01
N LEU A 15 -0.26 -2.58 -11.11
CA LEU A 15 0.81 -2.68 -10.10
C LEU A 15 1.56 -1.34 -10.00
N GLU A 16 1.52 -0.75 -8.82
CA GLU A 16 2.29 0.45 -8.52
C GLU A 16 3.24 0.17 -7.34
N VAL A 17 4.54 0.43 -7.55
CA VAL A 17 5.58 0.22 -6.54
C VAL A 17 6.20 1.56 -6.21
N SER A 18 6.11 1.98 -4.95
CA SER A 18 6.78 3.19 -4.48
C SER A 18 8.25 2.89 -4.13
N ALA A 19 9.12 3.87 -4.37
CA ALA A 19 10.47 3.82 -3.83
C ALA A 19 10.43 3.78 -2.29
N ARG A 20 11.38 3.07 -1.68
CA ARG A 20 11.55 3.09 -0.23
C ARG A 20 12.08 4.45 0.19
N LYS A 21 11.26 5.20 0.91
CA LYS A 21 11.58 6.58 1.36
C LYS A 21 10.96 6.87 2.72
N ARG A 22 11.46 7.92 3.38
CA ARG A 22 10.87 8.40 4.62
C ARG A 22 9.53 9.07 4.36
N ALA A 23 8.54 8.75 5.17
CA ALA A 23 7.23 9.37 5.10
C ALA A 23 7.30 10.84 5.51
N LEU A 24 6.82 11.75 4.66
CA LEU A 24 6.85 13.21 4.91
C LEU A 24 5.68 13.71 5.75
N LYS A 25 4.70 12.86 6.00
CA LYS A 25 3.49 13.11 6.79
C LYS A 25 3.13 11.83 7.54
N HIS A 26 2.28 11.95 8.54
CA HIS A 26 1.57 10.80 9.05
C HIS A 26 0.50 10.38 8.03
N SER A 27 0.30 9.10 7.82
CA SER A 27 -0.68 8.58 6.87
C SER A 27 -1.50 7.45 7.49
N LEU A 28 -2.82 7.57 7.39
CA LEU A 28 -3.77 6.50 7.64
C LEU A 28 -4.22 5.96 6.28
N ILE A 29 -4.04 4.67 6.03
CA ILE A 29 -4.42 4.02 4.77
C ILE A 29 -5.35 2.86 5.09
N ARG A 30 -6.58 2.92 4.56
CA ARG A 30 -7.51 1.80 4.58
C ARG A 30 -7.60 1.17 3.21
N VAL A 31 -7.45 -0.16 3.15
CA VAL A 31 -7.65 -0.93 1.92
C VAL A 31 -9.13 -1.28 1.82
N GLU A 32 -9.81 -0.72 0.82
CA GLU A 32 -11.23 -0.97 0.56
C GLU A 32 -11.43 -2.22 -0.31
N GLN A 33 -10.48 -2.44 -1.25
CA GLN A 33 -10.42 -3.59 -2.14
C GLN A 33 -8.97 -3.87 -2.54
N GLY A 34 -8.67 -5.13 -2.88
CA GLY A 34 -7.35 -5.53 -3.35
C GLY A 34 -6.35 -5.79 -2.22
N LEU A 35 -5.07 -5.54 -2.50
CA LEU A 35 -3.95 -5.85 -1.61
C LEU A 35 -2.89 -4.76 -1.68
N LEU A 36 -2.49 -4.25 -0.54
CA LEU A 36 -1.36 -3.35 -0.36
C LEU A 36 -0.25 -4.07 0.41
N LEU A 37 0.99 -4.01 -0.08
CA LEU A 37 2.15 -4.44 0.71
C LEU A 37 2.84 -3.23 1.32
N PHE A 38 3.05 -3.29 2.61
CA PHE A 38 3.78 -2.31 3.39
C PHE A 38 5.16 -2.87 3.78
N ARG A 39 6.21 -2.40 3.12
CA ARG A 39 7.57 -2.81 3.42
C ARG A 39 8.16 -1.98 4.53
N LEU A 40 8.45 -2.62 5.66
CA LEU A 40 9.12 -2.04 6.81
C LEU A 40 10.26 -2.95 7.27
N GLY A 41 11.49 -2.44 7.26
CA GLY A 41 12.66 -3.26 7.58
C GLY A 41 12.86 -4.41 6.58
N LYS A 42 12.86 -5.64 7.09
CA LYS A 42 13.03 -6.88 6.31
C LYS A 42 11.71 -7.49 5.85
N HIS A 43 10.57 -7.05 6.39
CA HIS A 43 9.28 -7.67 6.17
C HIS A 43 8.41 -6.85 5.21
N GLU A 44 7.55 -7.55 4.49
CA GLU A 44 6.51 -6.95 3.65
C GLU A 44 5.15 -7.37 4.22
N TYR A 45 4.55 -6.47 4.98
CA TYR A 45 3.26 -6.69 5.62
C TYR A 45 2.13 -6.59 4.59
N ALA A 46 1.36 -7.66 4.46
CA ALA A 46 0.15 -7.68 3.65
C ALA A 46 -0.97 -6.93 4.36
N VAL A 47 -1.45 -5.86 3.76
CA VAL A 47 -2.62 -5.09 4.21
C VAL A 47 -3.77 -5.46 3.31
N GLU A 48 -4.66 -6.29 3.83
CA GLU A 48 -5.78 -6.89 3.10
C GLU A 48 -7.02 -6.00 3.16
N LYS A 49 -7.99 -6.31 2.29
CA LYS A 49 -9.30 -5.62 2.28
C LYS A 49 -9.88 -5.48 3.69
N GLY A 50 -10.34 -4.29 4.03
CA GLY A 50 -10.94 -3.96 5.32
C GLY A 50 -9.92 -3.62 6.42
N GLN A 51 -8.64 -3.82 6.19
CA GLN A 51 -7.60 -3.47 7.15
C GLN A 51 -7.17 -2.02 7.01
N THR A 52 -6.72 -1.45 8.13
CA THR A 52 -6.27 -0.08 8.22
C THR A 52 -4.83 -0.05 8.73
N LEU A 53 -3.95 0.62 7.98
CA LEU A 53 -2.53 0.80 8.25
C LEU A 53 -2.26 2.24 8.68
N TRP A 54 -1.47 2.39 9.74
CA TRP A 54 -0.90 3.66 10.15
C TRP A 54 0.59 3.72 9.79
N ILE A 55 1.00 4.81 9.16
CA ILE A 55 2.39 5.12 8.83
C ILE A 55 2.72 6.47 9.49
N PRO A 56 3.58 6.51 10.52
CA PRO A 56 3.98 7.77 11.14
C PRO A 56 4.93 8.55 10.24
N PHE A 57 5.05 9.84 10.53
CA PHE A 57 6.10 10.68 9.94
C PHE A 57 7.49 10.04 10.14
N ASP A 58 8.38 10.27 9.19
CA ASP A 58 9.78 9.81 9.17
C ASP A 58 9.95 8.27 9.11
N CYS A 59 8.88 7.52 8.97
CA CYS A 59 8.92 6.08 8.79
C CYS A 59 9.57 5.73 7.43
N LEU A 60 10.70 5.02 7.44
CA LEU A 60 11.37 4.55 6.22
C LEU A 60 10.67 3.30 5.69
N CYS A 61 9.78 3.47 4.74
CA CYS A 61 8.94 2.40 4.20
C CYS A 61 8.79 2.47 2.68
N GLY A 62 8.27 1.39 2.11
CA GLY A 62 7.83 1.29 0.72
C GLY A 62 6.43 0.71 0.66
N LEU A 63 5.68 1.10 -0.35
CA LEU A 63 4.33 0.62 -0.61
C LEU A 63 4.28 -0.05 -1.99
N THR A 64 3.60 -1.19 -2.06
CA THR A 64 3.30 -1.86 -3.33
C THR A 64 1.81 -2.07 -3.40
N PHE A 65 1.15 -1.41 -4.34
CA PHE A 65 -0.28 -1.58 -4.61
C PHE A 65 -0.44 -2.62 -5.70
N PHE A 66 -1.14 -3.70 -5.40
CA PHE A 66 -1.50 -4.72 -6.38
C PHE A 66 -2.54 -4.18 -7.36
N PRO A 67 -2.66 -4.78 -8.56
CA PRO A 67 -3.72 -4.39 -9.49
C PRO A 67 -5.09 -4.41 -8.84
N ASP A 68 -5.94 -3.49 -9.25
CA ASP A 68 -7.32 -3.31 -8.74
C ASP A 68 -7.41 -3.03 -7.23
N THR A 69 -6.38 -2.38 -6.66
CA THR A 69 -6.42 -1.95 -5.27
C THR A 69 -7.10 -0.60 -5.13
N HIS A 70 -8.10 -0.53 -4.26
CA HIS A 70 -8.78 0.71 -3.86
C HIS A 70 -8.42 1.05 -2.43
N ILE A 71 -8.05 2.29 -2.19
CA ILE A 71 -7.73 2.78 -0.85
C ILE A 71 -8.45 4.07 -0.52
N THR A 72 -8.68 4.27 0.78
CA THR A 72 -8.94 5.58 1.38
C THR A 72 -7.72 5.97 2.20
N ARG A 73 -7.14 7.13 1.90
CA ARG A 73 -5.95 7.64 2.58
C ARG A 73 -6.23 9.00 3.20
N VAL A 74 -5.78 9.17 4.44
CA VAL A 74 -5.83 10.46 5.13
C VAL A 74 -4.43 10.79 5.62
N ASP A 75 -3.88 11.90 5.13
CA ASP A 75 -2.56 12.41 5.48
C ASP A 75 -2.66 13.57 6.49
N PHE A 76 -1.86 13.51 7.54
CA PHE A 76 -1.80 14.49 8.61
C PHE A 76 -0.43 15.20 8.61
N SER A 77 -0.47 16.53 8.54
CA SER A 77 0.74 17.36 8.57
C SER A 77 1.33 17.42 9.98
N LEU A 78 2.66 17.53 10.06
CA LEU A 78 3.37 17.80 11.32
C LEU A 78 3.01 19.16 11.97
N ARG A 79 2.37 20.05 11.23
CA ARG A 79 1.92 21.35 11.77
C ARG A 79 0.70 21.22 12.70
N LEU A 80 0.09 20.02 12.74
CA LEU A 80 -0.98 19.73 13.68
C LEU A 80 -0.36 19.57 15.07
N ASN A 81 -0.81 20.38 16.01
CA ASN A 81 -0.36 20.29 17.41
C ASN A 81 -1.13 19.17 18.15
N VAL A 82 -0.99 17.93 17.64
CA VAL A 82 -1.66 16.75 18.18
C VAL A 82 -0.65 15.61 18.30
N ARG A 83 -0.70 14.91 19.42
CA ARG A 83 0.16 13.76 19.67
C ARG A 83 -0.43 12.52 18.97
N LEU A 84 0.09 12.18 17.80
CA LEU A 84 -0.28 11.00 17.04
C LEU A 84 0.69 9.82 17.31
N PRO A 85 0.29 8.55 17.06
CA PRO A 85 1.15 7.40 17.30
C PRO A 85 2.49 7.48 16.54
N HIS A 86 3.58 7.10 17.20
CA HIS A 86 4.92 7.11 16.61
C HIS A 86 5.30 5.78 15.93
N ASN A 87 4.59 4.70 16.28
CA ASN A 87 4.84 3.37 15.71
C ASN A 87 4.00 3.16 14.45
N ALA A 88 4.58 2.52 13.44
CA ALA A 88 3.84 2.04 12.27
C ALA A 88 3.13 0.72 12.59
N GLY A 89 1.99 0.47 11.98
CA GLY A 89 1.30 -0.80 12.11
C GLY A 89 -0.18 -0.75 11.78
N PHE A 90 -0.83 -1.89 11.98
CA PHE A 90 -2.27 -2.02 11.80
C PHE A 90 -3.02 -1.37 12.96
N ILE A 91 -4.10 -0.69 12.62
CA ILE A 91 -5.05 -0.10 13.58
C ILE A 91 -6.34 -0.89 13.54
N LYS A 92 -6.85 -1.25 14.72
CA LYS A 92 -8.25 -1.68 14.87
C LYS A 92 -9.12 -0.42 14.92
N SER A 93 -9.66 -0.05 13.76
CA SER A 93 -10.55 1.12 13.67
C SER A 93 -11.84 0.88 14.44
N SER A 94 -12.30 1.89 15.19
CA SER A 94 -13.63 1.89 15.79
C SER A 94 -14.72 2.00 14.71
N GLU A 95 -15.97 1.67 15.05
CA GLU A 95 -17.11 1.90 14.16
C GLU A 95 -17.23 3.37 13.74
N LEU A 96 -16.95 4.28 14.67
CA LEU A 96 -16.95 5.71 14.41
C LEU A 96 -15.87 6.10 13.39
N ALA A 97 -14.62 5.62 13.58
CA ALA A 97 -13.54 5.88 12.64
C ALA A 97 -13.86 5.33 11.24
N LEU A 98 -14.47 4.13 11.15
CA LEU A 98 -14.90 3.55 9.88
C LEU A 98 -16.00 4.38 9.21
N ALA A 99 -17.00 4.82 9.94
CA ALA A 99 -18.07 5.68 9.43
C ALA A 99 -17.52 7.03 8.92
N VAL A 100 -16.56 7.61 9.64
CA VAL A 100 -15.87 8.85 9.22
C VAL A 100 -15.07 8.63 7.94
N LEU A 101 -14.26 7.55 7.85
CA LEU A 101 -13.51 7.22 6.64
C LEU A 101 -14.43 7.03 5.44
N HIS A 102 -15.51 6.28 5.59
CA HIS A 102 -16.51 6.09 4.54
C HIS A 102 -17.14 7.43 4.10
N ARG A 103 -17.46 8.32 5.04
CA ARG A 103 -18.01 9.63 4.71
C ARG A 103 -16.99 10.52 3.98
N LEU A 104 -15.71 10.43 4.34
CA LEU A 104 -14.63 11.19 3.71
C LEU A 104 -14.38 10.79 2.24
N GLN A 105 -14.72 9.56 1.83
CA GLN A 105 -14.57 9.11 0.43
C GLN A 105 -15.32 10.00 -0.57
N ASN A 106 -16.48 10.54 -0.14
CA ASN A 106 -17.35 11.37 -0.98
C ASN A 106 -17.50 12.79 -0.44
N CYS A 107 -16.61 13.22 0.46
CA CYS A 107 -16.68 14.55 1.04
C CYS A 107 -15.66 15.48 0.38
N ASP A 108 -16.17 16.49 -0.34
CA ASP A 108 -15.30 17.55 -0.85
C ASP A 108 -14.62 18.26 0.31
N ARG A 109 -13.32 18.55 0.16
CA ARG A 109 -12.52 19.19 1.19
C ARG A 109 -12.97 20.60 1.54
N HIS A 110 -13.71 21.29 0.65
CA HIS A 110 -14.30 22.60 0.89
C HIS A 110 -15.67 22.52 1.58
N HIS A 111 -16.22 21.31 1.69
CA HIS A 111 -17.46 21.11 2.42
C HIS A 111 -17.26 21.35 3.92
N PRO A 112 -18.15 22.07 4.61
CA PRO A 112 -18.00 22.37 6.04
C PRO A 112 -17.79 21.13 6.92
N ALA A 113 -18.43 20.01 6.58
CA ALA A 113 -18.28 18.75 7.31
C ALA A 113 -16.87 18.17 7.25
N PHE A 114 -16.05 18.48 6.22
CA PHE A 114 -14.71 17.92 6.07
C PHE A 114 -13.83 18.18 7.28
N THR A 115 -13.83 19.41 7.77
CA THR A 115 -13.05 19.81 8.96
C THR A 115 -13.49 19.02 10.19
N HIS A 116 -14.80 18.90 10.43
CA HIS A 116 -15.31 18.14 11.58
C HIS A 116 -15.01 16.65 11.50
N LEU A 117 -15.17 16.04 10.31
CA LEU A 117 -14.87 14.63 10.07
C LEU A 117 -13.38 14.34 10.31
N THR A 118 -12.49 15.18 9.79
CA THR A 118 -11.04 15.00 9.95
C THR A 118 -10.57 15.26 11.38
N GLN A 119 -11.18 16.21 12.10
CA GLN A 119 -10.92 16.43 13.53
C GLN A 119 -11.36 15.24 14.37
N LEU A 120 -12.53 14.67 14.08
CA LEU A 120 -13.02 13.49 14.77
C LEU A 120 -12.13 12.28 14.53
N LEU A 121 -11.71 12.04 13.28
CA LEU A 121 -10.76 10.98 12.94
C LEU A 121 -9.43 11.16 13.67
N MET A 122 -8.95 12.40 13.76
CA MET A 122 -7.72 12.72 14.47
C MET A 122 -7.82 12.41 15.98
N LEU A 123 -8.95 12.69 16.61
CA LEU A 123 -9.20 12.33 18.02
C LEU A 123 -9.18 10.81 18.22
N GLU A 124 -9.83 10.04 17.35
CA GLU A 124 -9.80 8.58 17.36
C GLU A 124 -8.35 8.04 17.27
N LEU A 125 -7.51 8.67 16.45
CA LEU A 125 -6.12 8.26 16.26
C LEU A 125 -5.23 8.52 17.49
N THR A 126 -5.54 9.51 18.33
CA THR A 126 -4.74 9.81 19.54
C THR A 126 -4.72 8.66 20.53
N THR A 127 -5.74 7.82 20.53
CA THR A 127 -5.90 6.67 21.44
C THR A 127 -5.49 5.34 20.81
N CYS A 128 -5.11 5.35 19.54
CA CYS A 128 -4.73 4.14 18.82
C CYS A 128 -3.33 3.65 19.20
N ASP A 129 -3.16 2.33 19.25
CA ASP A 129 -1.88 1.65 19.44
C ASP A 129 -1.59 0.76 18.21
N PRO A 130 -0.95 1.31 17.16
CA PRO A 130 -0.65 0.57 15.96
C PRO A 130 0.30 -0.60 16.23
N LYS A 131 -0.04 -1.79 15.73
CA LYS A 131 0.77 -3.01 15.93
C LYS A 131 1.05 -3.70 14.61
N LEU A 132 2.29 -4.11 14.42
CA LEU A 132 2.67 -4.98 13.31
C LEU A 132 2.22 -6.41 13.63
N LYS A 133 1.61 -7.06 12.65
CA LYS A 133 1.16 -8.45 12.75
C LYS A 133 1.70 -9.25 11.58
N MET A 134 2.31 -10.39 11.90
CA MET A 134 2.73 -11.38 10.91
C MET A 134 1.52 -12.28 10.60
N SER A 135 0.70 -11.88 9.63
CA SER A 135 -0.34 -12.77 9.10
C SER A 135 0.29 -13.91 8.27
N PRO A 136 -0.42 -15.02 8.03
CA PRO A 136 0.06 -16.06 7.13
C PRO A 136 0.43 -15.54 5.74
N LEU A 137 -0.35 -14.59 5.20
CA LEU A 137 -0.05 -13.96 3.92
C LEU A 137 1.20 -13.07 4.00
N THR A 138 1.38 -12.31 5.09
CA THR A 138 2.60 -11.53 5.33
C THR A 138 3.84 -12.42 5.34
N GLN A 139 3.78 -13.57 6.00
CA GLN A 139 4.87 -14.52 6.04
C GLN A 139 5.15 -15.09 4.65
N ALA A 140 4.12 -15.56 3.95
CA ALA A 140 4.23 -16.13 2.62
C ALA A 140 4.85 -15.13 1.61
N ILE A 141 4.48 -13.85 1.68
CA ILE A 141 5.03 -12.80 0.81
C ILE A 141 6.45 -12.43 1.21
N THR A 142 6.76 -12.36 2.50
CA THR A 142 8.11 -12.05 2.98
C THR A 142 9.12 -13.14 2.59
N GLU A 143 8.71 -14.41 2.60
CA GLU A 143 9.52 -15.58 2.24
C GLU A 143 9.46 -15.92 0.75
N TRP A 144 8.63 -15.20 -0.02
CA TRP A 144 8.42 -15.51 -1.43
C TRP A 144 9.71 -15.40 -2.26
N GLN A 145 9.89 -16.39 -3.14
CA GLN A 145 10.96 -16.42 -4.14
C GLN A 145 10.40 -16.84 -5.51
N PRO A 146 10.97 -16.35 -6.62
CA PRO A 146 10.45 -16.61 -7.98
C PRO A 146 10.29 -18.08 -8.32
N GLN A 147 11.20 -18.93 -7.84
CA GLN A 147 11.29 -20.36 -8.20
C GLN A 147 10.75 -21.30 -7.12
N ALA A 148 10.33 -20.78 -5.98
CA ALA A 148 9.79 -21.59 -4.89
C ALA A 148 8.28 -21.82 -5.08
N HIS A 149 7.81 -23.02 -4.73
CA HIS A 149 6.37 -23.24 -4.55
C HIS A 149 5.87 -22.35 -3.42
N ALA A 150 5.30 -21.20 -3.79
CA ALA A 150 4.91 -20.19 -2.85
C ALA A 150 3.55 -20.49 -2.22
N SER A 151 3.41 -20.19 -0.93
CA SER A 151 2.14 -20.23 -0.19
C SER A 151 1.23 -19.04 -0.53
N VAL A 152 1.41 -18.43 -1.70
CA VAL A 152 0.61 -17.31 -2.23
C VAL A 152 -0.30 -17.77 -3.37
N SER A 153 -1.37 -17.03 -3.67
CA SER A 153 -2.24 -17.38 -4.81
C SER A 153 -1.49 -17.25 -6.14
N LYS A 154 -2.02 -17.88 -7.19
CA LYS A 154 -1.43 -17.79 -8.55
C LYS A 154 -1.37 -16.35 -9.04
N GLU A 155 -2.43 -15.57 -8.80
CA GLU A 155 -2.48 -14.16 -9.16
C GLU A 155 -1.42 -13.35 -8.40
N GLN A 156 -1.29 -13.58 -7.09
CA GLN A 156 -0.27 -12.91 -6.27
C GLN A 156 1.14 -13.28 -6.74
N HIS A 157 1.37 -14.55 -7.08
CA HIS A 157 2.66 -15.01 -7.61
C HIS A 157 3.04 -14.28 -8.90
N VAL A 158 2.11 -14.16 -9.86
CA VAL A 158 2.33 -13.44 -11.12
C VAL A 158 2.68 -11.97 -10.88
N VAL A 159 1.95 -11.29 -9.97
CA VAL A 159 2.23 -9.89 -9.62
C VAL A 159 3.61 -9.74 -8.99
N LEU A 160 3.99 -10.65 -8.10
CA LEU A 160 5.32 -10.64 -7.46
C LEU A 160 6.44 -10.93 -8.45
N LEU A 161 6.24 -11.85 -9.42
CA LEU A 161 7.19 -12.08 -10.52
C LEU A 161 7.41 -10.84 -11.36
N LEU A 162 6.36 -10.15 -11.75
CA LEU A 162 6.47 -8.91 -12.53
C LEU A 162 7.10 -7.77 -11.70
N ARG A 163 6.81 -7.69 -10.40
CA ARG A 163 7.51 -6.75 -9.51
C ARG A 163 9.02 -7.04 -9.47
N GLU A 164 9.42 -8.31 -9.40
CA GLU A 164 10.84 -8.69 -9.44
C GLU A 164 11.46 -8.39 -10.80
N ALA A 165 10.74 -8.63 -11.90
CA ALA A 165 11.18 -8.27 -13.25
C ALA A 165 11.43 -6.75 -13.37
N LEU A 166 10.51 -5.92 -12.88
CA LEU A 166 10.67 -4.46 -12.84
C LEU A 166 11.90 -4.04 -12.05
N LYS A 167 12.11 -4.64 -10.89
CA LYS A 167 13.27 -4.35 -10.03
C LYS A 167 14.58 -4.71 -10.74
N ARG A 168 14.66 -5.86 -11.41
CA ARG A 168 15.85 -6.28 -12.18
C ARG A 168 16.09 -5.36 -13.36
N SER A 169 15.07 -4.99 -14.10
CA SER A 169 15.16 -4.05 -15.21
C SER A 169 15.68 -2.67 -14.73
N GLN A 170 15.17 -2.16 -13.63
CA GLN A 170 15.66 -0.91 -13.01
C GLN A 170 17.11 -1.00 -12.53
N SER A 171 17.58 -2.21 -12.24
CA SER A 171 18.98 -2.49 -11.87
C SER A 171 19.89 -2.75 -13.08
N GLY A 172 19.39 -2.59 -14.32
CA GLY A 172 20.15 -2.71 -15.56
C GLY A 172 20.17 -4.12 -16.17
N ALA A 173 19.39 -5.07 -15.65
CA ALA A 173 19.31 -6.39 -16.28
C ALA A 173 18.61 -6.32 -17.66
N GLN A 174 19.13 -7.06 -18.62
CA GLN A 174 18.54 -7.12 -19.96
C GLN A 174 17.21 -7.86 -19.96
N THR A 175 16.25 -7.40 -20.75
CA THR A 175 14.91 -7.99 -20.84
C THR A 175 14.96 -9.48 -21.20
N HIS A 176 15.85 -9.88 -22.11
CA HIS A 176 16.02 -11.28 -22.48
C HIS A 176 16.38 -12.16 -21.27
N SER A 177 17.34 -11.77 -20.46
CA SER A 177 17.74 -12.51 -19.24
C SER A 177 16.60 -12.59 -18.23
N ILE A 178 15.82 -11.50 -18.07
CA ILE A 178 14.65 -11.48 -17.18
C ILE A 178 13.59 -12.49 -17.66
N ILE A 179 13.31 -12.51 -18.97
CA ILE A 179 12.34 -13.45 -19.56
C ILE A 179 12.81 -14.88 -19.38
N GLU A 180 14.07 -15.16 -19.66
CA GLU A 180 14.65 -16.51 -19.52
C GLU A 180 14.55 -17.02 -18.08
N GLU A 181 14.96 -16.22 -17.10
CA GLU A 181 15.04 -16.62 -15.70
C GLU A 181 13.69 -16.66 -14.97
N LEU A 182 12.80 -15.70 -15.26
CA LEU A 182 11.53 -15.55 -14.51
C LEU A 182 10.32 -16.12 -15.26
N PHE A 183 10.38 -16.23 -16.59
CA PHE A 183 9.24 -16.63 -17.44
C PHE A 183 9.56 -17.82 -18.34
N SER A 184 10.64 -18.56 -18.02
CA SER A 184 11.08 -19.78 -18.76
C SER A 184 11.24 -19.53 -20.27
N GLY A 185 11.76 -18.36 -20.65
CA GLY A 185 11.98 -17.97 -22.05
C GLY A 185 10.72 -17.56 -22.83
N ASN A 186 9.53 -17.57 -22.21
CA ASN A 186 8.29 -17.24 -22.89
C ASN A 186 8.04 -15.73 -22.96
N ALA A 187 8.56 -15.08 -24.01
CA ALA A 187 8.44 -13.64 -24.23
C ALA A 187 6.99 -13.18 -24.44
N GLU A 188 6.19 -13.97 -25.18
CA GLU A 188 4.79 -13.61 -25.42
C GLU A 188 3.99 -13.56 -24.12
N HIS A 189 4.14 -14.57 -23.28
CA HIS A 189 3.51 -14.60 -21.96
C HIS A 189 3.95 -13.43 -21.07
N TYR A 190 5.25 -13.12 -21.06
CA TYR A 190 5.77 -11.96 -20.34
C TYR A 190 5.11 -10.64 -20.78
N HIS A 191 5.01 -10.38 -22.11
CA HIS A 191 4.41 -9.18 -22.64
C HIS A 191 2.91 -9.09 -22.35
N GLN A 192 2.17 -10.19 -22.44
CA GLN A 192 0.77 -10.27 -22.05
C GLN A 192 0.58 -9.90 -20.57
N LEU A 193 1.38 -10.47 -19.69
CA LEU A 193 1.34 -10.16 -18.26
C LEU A 193 1.72 -8.71 -17.96
N CYS A 194 2.71 -8.15 -18.65
CA CYS A 194 3.05 -6.73 -18.53
C CYS A 194 1.86 -5.84 -18.89
N THR A 195 1.15 -6.15 -19.95
CA THR A 195 -0.03 -5.38 -20.35
C THR A 195 -1.13 -5.47 -19.29
N LEU A 196 -1.42 -6.66 -18.77
CA LEU A 196 -2.47 -6.89 -17.78
C LEU A 196 -2.16 -6.28 -16.41
N VAL A 197 -0.93 -6.45 -15.94
CA VAL A 197 -0.56 -6.11 -14.56
C VAL A 197 0.05 -4.72 -14.45
N LEU A 198 0.78 -4.26 -15.46
CA LEU A 198 1.47 -2.96 -15.47
C LEU A 198 0.75 -1.91 -16.32
N GLY A 199 -0.23 -2.29 -17.13
CA GLY A 199 -0.96 -1.37 -18.03
C GLY A 199 -0.12 -0.81 -19.17
N ARG A 200 1.00 -1.44 -19.50
CA ARG A 200 1.93 -1.00 -20.55
C ARG A 200 2.53 -2.20 -21.28
N THR A 201 2.75 -2.03 -22.57
CA THR A 201 3.64 -2.90 -23.34
C THR A 201 5.08 -2.62 -22.91
N SER A 202 5.80 -3.65 -22.55
CA SER A 202 7.23 -3.57 -22.18
C SER A 202 8.10 -3.51 -23.42
#